data_523646715c67cc3dfcdf4b2c01f89278
#
_entry.id   523646715c67cc3dfcdf4b2c01f89278
#
_cell.length_a   1.000
_cell.length_b   1.000
_cell.length_c   1.000
_cell.angle_alpha   90.00
_cell.angle_beta   90.00
_cell.angle_gamma   90.00
#
_symmetry.space_group_name_H-M   'P 1'
#
loop_
_entity.id
_entity.type
_entity.pdbx_description
1 polymer ?
#
loop_
_entity_poly.entity_id
_entity_poly.type
_entity_poly.pdbx_seq_one_letter_code
_entity_poly.pdbx_strand_id
1 'polypeptide(L)'
;MRFQAFRDFADGEMISALGYDIVLHRRSLGELVLPSGRLVAADPIHALDADPFSLELDPGSYPVHLLIAELRDERRVAYAVVDLLPTDVSRWERADLPALSTDTIFERHDEVGYSSDSSLGAFLDAETASDLLNYHQMVMPEENDYERHIWGRIKRQRRKGAGWATLGLRKDLQIPTPDERNIIVFDAGYGDGYYDTYIGQDQDGKITSIVTDFEILELRFPSFPLRSHGS
;
A
#
# COMPACT_ATOMS: atom_id res chain seq x y z
N MET A 1 8.97 26.41 -0.97
CA MET A 1 9.41 25.10 -0.44
C MET A 1 8.98 24.07 -1.47
N ARG A 2 9.92 23.37 -2.11
CA ARG A 2 9.58 22.23 -2.96
C ARG A 2 9.06 21.16 -2.04
N PHE A 3 7.86 20.64 -2.31
CA PHE A 3 7.37 19.42 -1.67
C PHE A 3 8.37 18.32 -2.02
N GLN A 4 9.12 17.86 -1.02
CA GLN A 4 9.95 16.70 -1.19
C GLN A 4 8.99 15.55 -1.46
N ALA A 5 9.03 15.03 -2.67
CA ALA A 5 8.15 13.95 -3.06
C ALA A 5 8.50 12.72 -2.20
N PHE A 6 7.52 12.04 -1.66
CA PHE A 6 7.68 10.78 -0.90
C PHE A 6 8.60 9.76 -1.57
N ARG A 7 8.72 9.87 -2.88
CA ARG A 7 9.47 8.98 -3.74
C ARG A 7 10.95 9.28 -3.82
N ASP A 8 11.34 10.55 -3.63
CA ASP A 8 12.67 11.04 -4.02
C ASP A 8 13.73 10.92 -2.92
N PHE A 9 13.38 10.33 -1.79
CA PHE A 9 14.36 10.08 -0.74
C PHE A 9 15.40 9.04 -1.18
N ALA A 10 16.67 9.43 -1.11
CA ALA A 10 17.77 8.51 -1.34
C ALA A 10 17.95 7.55 -0.16
N ASP A 11 18.51 6.36 -0.43
CA ASP A 11 18.91 5.46 0.66
C ASP A 11 19.98 6.11 1.54
N GLY A 12 19.75 6.14 2.84
CA GLY A 12 20.62 6.81 3.82
C GLY A 12 20.42 8.32 3.92
N GLU A 13 19.42 8.89 3.26
CA GLU A 13 19.12 10.31 3.38
C GLU A 13 18.67 10.67 4.80
N MET A 14 19.20 11.76 5.31
CA MET A 14 18.87 12.29 6.62
C MET A 14 17.87 13.44 6.50
N ILE A 15 16.77 13.35 7.22
CA ILE A 15 15.74 14.39 7.31
C ILE A 15 15.56 14.83 8.76
N SER A 16 15.19 16.09 8.96
CA SER A 16 14.79 16.60 10.28
C SER A 16 13.27 16.52 10.39
N ALA A 17 12.79 15.60 11.21
CA ALA A 17 11.37 15.42 11.52
C ALA A 17 11.23 15.06 13.01
N LEU A 18 10.04 15.28 13.58
CA LEU A 18 9.77 14.96 15.00
C LEU A 18 10.73 15.63 15.99
N GLY A 19 11.41 16.70 15.57
CA GLY A 19 12.37 17.44 16.42
C GLY A 19 13.76 16.79 16.55
N TYR A 20 14.11 15.82 15.70
CA TYR A 20 15.43 15.21 15.59
C TYR A 20 15.72 14.73 14.16
N ASP A 21 16.96 14.33 13.91
CA ASP A 21 17.38 13.81 12.62
C ASP A 21 17.03 12.32 12.51
N ILE A 22 16.40 11.97 11.39
CA ILE A 22 15.94 10.63 11.06
C ILE A 22 16.63 10.21 9.76
N VAL A 23 17.19 9.01 9.74
CA VAL A 23 17.75 8.41 8.52
C VAL A 23 16.67 7.59 7.83
N LEU A 24 16.50 7.80 6.53
CA LEU A 24 15.59 7.03 5.70
C LEU A 24 16.36 5.96 4.92
N HIS A 25 15.87 4.72 5.01
CA HIS A 25 16.40 3.59 4.27
C HIS A 25 15.43 3.15 3.18
N ARG A 26 15.90 3.12 1.94
CA ARG A 26 15.12 2.60 0.83
C ARG A 26 15.31 1.09 0.70
N ARG A 27 14.21 0.35 0.63
CA ARG A 27 14.22 -1.10 0.50
C ARG A 27 13.33 -1.56 -0.65
N SER A 28 13.93 -2.12 -1.71
CA SER A 28 13.18 -2.76 -2.80
C SER A 28 12.53 -4.06 -2.34
N LEU A 29 11.27 -4.25 -2.74
CA LEU A 29 10.46 -5.44 -2.47
C LEU A 29 10.27 -6.31 -3.72
N GLY A 30 10.85 -5.91 -4.86
CA GLY A 30 10.60 -6.52 -6.16
C GLY A 30 9.49 -5.82 -6.91
N GLU A 31 8.81 -6.54 -7.79
CA GLU A 31 7.75 -6.02 -8.65
C GLU A 31 6.38 -6.55 -8.23
N LEU A 32 5.40 -5.67 -8.23
CA LEU A 32 3.98 -5.99 -8.09
C LEU A 32 3.41 -6.27 -9.47
N VAL A 33 2.79 -7.41 -9.65
CA VAL A 33 2.13 -7.80 -10.91
C VAL A 33 0.68 -7.38 -10.87
N LEU A 34 0.29 -6.48 -11.79
CA LEU A 34 -1.06 -5.93 -11.92
C LEU A 34 -1.67 -6.35 -13.27
N PRO A 35 -2.20 -7.57 -13.42
CA PRO A 35 -2.77 -8.03 -14.70
C PRO A 35 -4.04 -7.29 -15.09
N SER A 36 -4.83 -6.79 -14.13
CA SER A 36 -6.01 -5.98 -14.41
C SER A 36 -5.74 -4.47 -14.48
N GLY A 37 -4.54 -4.03 -14.06
CA GLY A 37 -4.21 -2.60 -13.91
C GLY A 37 -4.95 -1.92 -12.76
N ARG A 38 -5.66 -2.66 -11.90
CA ARG A 38 -6.46 -2.13 -10.79
C ARG A 38 -5.79 -2.46 -9.47
N LEU A 39 -5.22 -1.44 -8.84
CA LEU A 39 -4.48 -1.58 -7.58
C LEU A 39 -5.44 -1.58 -6.39
N VAL A 40 -5.22 -2.53 -5.49
CA VAL A 40 -5.78 -2.59 -4.14
C VAL A 40 -4.67 -2.34 -3.13
N ALA A 41 -4.91 -1.47 -2.15
CA ALA A 41 -4.14 -1.38 -0.93
C ALA A 41 -5.04 -1.80 0.23
N ALA A 42 -4.62 -2.80 1.02
CA ALA A 42 -5.47 -3.39 2.04
C ALA A 42 -4.66 -4.09 3.14
N ASP A 43 -5.32 -4.38 4.25
CA ASP A 43 -4.85 -5.39 5.20
C ASP A 43 -4.95 -6.78 4.56
N PRO A 44 -3.84 -7.52 4.42
CA PRO A 44 -3.83 -8.79 3.70
C PRO A 44 -4.57 -9.92 4.43
N ILE A 45 -4.95 -9.71 5.68
CA ILE A 45 -5.61 -10.70 6.53
C ILE A 45 -7.11 -10.43 6.63
N HIS A 46 -7.49 -9.16 6.85
CA HIS A 46 -8.86 -8.80 7.25
C HIS A 46 -9.66 -8.04 6.19
N ALA A 47 -9.02 -7.61 5.10
CA ALA A 47 -9.66 -6.75 4.09
C ALA A 47 -9.44 -7.24 2.65
N LEU A 48 -9.67 -8.53 2.40
CA LEU A 48 -9.58 -9.11 1.05
C LEU A 48 -10.69 -8.66 0.10
N ASP A 49 -11.78 -8.15 0.63
CA ASP A 49 -12.92 -7.59 -0.08
C ASP A 49 -12.79 -6.07 -0.31
N ALA A 50 -11.60 -5.51 -0.04
CA ALA A 50 -11.33 -4.10 -0.28
C ALA A 50 -11.46 -3.76 -1.77
N ASP A 51 -12.13 -2.65 -2.04
CA ASP A 51 -12.26 -2.12 -3.38
C ASP A 51 -10.93 -1.59 -3.91
N PRO A 52 -10.63 -1.78 -5.21
CA PRO A 52 -9.49 -1.13 -5.84
C PRO A 52 -9.70 0.38 -5.91
N PHE A 53 -8.60 1.14 -5.94
CA PHE A 53 -8.68 2.57 -6.19
C PHE A 53 -9.38 2.88 -7.51
N SER A 54 -10.01 4.05 -7.61
CA SER A 54 -10.74 4.51 -8.80
C SER A 54 -9.85 4.80 -10.01
N LEU A 55 -8.54 4.61 -9.88
CA LEU A 55 -7.57 4.77 -10.95
C LEU A 55 -7.40 3.46 -11.75
N GLU A 56 -7.13 3.58 -13.02
CA GLU A 56 -6.76 2.47 -13.90
C GLU A 56 -5.32 2.69 -14.39
N LEU A 57 -4.49 1.66 -14.22
CA LEU A 57 -3.12 1.61 -14.71
C LEU A 57 -3.05 0.70 -15.93
N ASP A 58 -2.02 0.84 -16.72
CA ASP A 58 -1.74 -0.17 -17.75
C ASP A 58 -1.44 -1.52 -17.07
N PRO A 59 -1.97 -2.65 -17.57
CA PRO A 59 -1.57 -3.96 -17.09
C PRO A 59 -0.04 -4.15 -17.18
N GLY A 60 0.60 -4.61 -16.08
CA GLY A 60 2.05 -4.71 -16.07
C GLY A 60 2.64 -5.14 -14.74
N SER A 61 3.96 -4.96 -14.63
CA SER A 61 4.72 -5.18 -13.41
C SER A 61 5.39 -3.88 -12.99
N TYR A 62 5.25 -3.53 -11.72
CA TYR A 62 5.67 -2.22 -11.19
C TYR A 62 6.58 -2.39 -9.98
N PRO A 63 7.76 -1.75 -9.97
CA PRO A 63 8.65 -1.79 -8.81
C PRO A 63 7.97 -1.27 -7.56
N VAL A 64 8.18 -1.99 -6.45
CA VAL A 64 7.72 -1.57 -5.11
C VAL A 64 8.89 -1.42 -4.18
N HIS A 65 8.88 -0.35 -3.40
CA HIS A 65 9.87 -0.17 -2.35
C HIS A 65 9.24 0.41 -1.07
N LEU A 66 9.93 0.24 0.04
CA LEU A 66 9.62 0.89 1.31
C LEU A 66 10.63 2.00 1.57
N LEU A 67 10.16 3.05 2.23
CA LEU A 67 10.99 3.98 2.97
C LEU A 67 10.84 3.68 4.45
N ILE A 68 11.93 3.27 5.06
CA ILE A 68 12.01 2.86 6.45
C ILE A 68 12.70 3.96 7.24
N ALA A 69 12.00 4.55 8.18
CA ALA A 69 12.56 5.54 9.09
C ALA A 69 13.34 4.85 10.20
N GLU A 70 14.61 5.21 10.38
CA GLU A 70 15.41 4.85 11.53
C GLU A 70 15.21 5.91 12.62
N LEU A 71 14.33 5.60 13.54
CA LEU A 71 14.04 6.39 14.72
C LEU A 71 15.12 6.11 15.80
N ARG A 72 15.09 6.81 16.94
CA ARG A 72 16.11 6.68 17.96
C ARG A 72 16.35 5.24 18.42
N ASP A 73 15.26 4.50 18.66
CA ASP A 73 15.29 3.18 19.28
C ASP A 73 14.68 2.08 18.42
N GLU A 74 14.15 2.43 17.24
CA GLU A 74 13.42 1.48 16.37
C GLU A 74 13.45 1.87 14.90
N ARG A 75 13.05 0.94 14.04
CA ARG A 75 12.82 1.17 12.62
C ARG A 75 11.37 0.93 12.27
N ARG A 76 10.77 1.86 11.54
CA ARG A 76 9.37 1.78 11.11
C ARG A 76 9.26 2.04 9.61
N VAL A 77 8.33 1.34 8.97
CA VAL A 77 7.94 1.66 7.59
C VAL A 77 7.20 3.00 7.63
N ALA A 78 7.79 4.02 7.00
CA ALA A 78 7.16 5.32 6.88
C ALA A 78 6.27 5.41 5.65
N TYR A 79 6.75 4.87 4.53
CA TYR A 79 6.02 4.86 3.26
C TYR A 79 6.18 3.53 2.54
N ALA A 80 5.09 3.08 1.87
CA ALA A 80 5.15 2.04 0.85
C ALA A 80 4.85 2.68 -0.52
N VAL A 81 5.70 2.43 -1.50
CA VAL A 81 5.69 3.14 -2.79
C VAL A 81 5.62 2.14 -3.94
N VAL A 82 4.70 2.38 -4.88
CA VAL A 82 4.68 1.75 -6.21
C VAL A 82 5.21 2.77 -7.21
N ASP A 83 6.30 2.45 -7.89
CA ASP A 83 6.89 3.29 -8.94
C ASP A 83 6.26 2.95 -10.29
N LEU A 84 5.66 3.94 -10.97
CA LEU A 84 4.98 3.75 -12.25
C LEU A 84 5.77 4.36 -13.41
N LEU A 85 6.20 5.60 -13.28
CA LEU A 85 6.99 6.30 -14.28
C LEU A 85 8.20 6.98 -13.64
N PRO A 86 9.34 7.10 -14.35
CA PRO A 86 10.56 7.71 -13.83
C PRO A 86 10.55 9.24 -13.88
N THR A 87 9.39 9.87 -14.02
CA THR A 87 9.23 11.33 -14.08
C THR A 87 9.00 11.93 -12.71
N ASP A 88 9.42 13.20 -12.51
CA ASP A 88 9.23 13.90 -11.25
C ASP A 88 7.75 14.13 -10.95
N VAL A 89 7.37 14.02 -9.68
CA VAL A 89 6.02 14.34 -9.26
C VAL A 89 5.86 15.85 -9.17
N SER A 90 4.87 16.38 -9.87
CA SER A 90 4.49 17.80 -9.81
C SER A 90 3.33 18.06 -8.84
N ARG A 91 2.49 17.07 -8.61
CA ARG A 91 1.28 17.16 -7.79
C ARG A 91 0.99 15.83 -7.11
N TRP A 92 0.53 15.92 -5.85
CA TRP A 92 -0.02 14.79 -5.10
C TRP A 92 -1.52 14.99 -4.92
N GLU A 93 -2.27 13.93 -5.02
CA GLU A 93 -3.67 13.88 -4.65
C GLU A 93 -3.96 12.60 -3.86
N ARG A 94 -4.98 12.63 -3.01
CA ARG A 94 -5.39 11.46 -2.26
C ARG A 94 -6.05 10.46 -3.21
N ALA A 95 -5.75 9.18 -3.07
CA ALA A 95 -6.37 8.14 -3.87
C ALA A 95 -7.83 7.98 -3.46
N ASP A 96 -8.74 8.06 -4.44
CA ASP A 96 -10.16 7.85 -4.22
C ASP A 96 -10.52 6.37 -4.38
N LEU A 97 -11.37 5.86 -3.49
CA LEU A 97 -12.07 4.59 -3.69
C LEU A 97 -13.31 4.85 -4.55
N PRO A 98 -13.81 3.82 -5.28
CA PRO A 98 -15.06 3.93 -6.02
C PRO A 98 -16.17 4.44 -5.10
N ALA A 99 -17.01 5.36 -5.59
CA ALA A 99 -18.15 5.83 -4.82
C ALA A 99 -19.04 4.62 -4.48
N LEU A 100 -19.09 4.27 -3.20
CA LEU A 100 -20.02 3.26 -2.72
C LEU A 100 -21.44 3.66 -3.14
N SER A 101 -22.23 2.69 -3.58
CA SER A 101 -23.64 2.90 -3.90
C SER A 101 -24.34 3.63 -2.75
N THR A 102 -25.23 4.55 -3.08
CA THR A 102 -25.87 5.55 -2.23
C THR A 102 -26.51 5.07 -0.92
N ASP A 103 -26.55 3.78 -0.64
CA ASP A 103 -27.23 3.22 0.54
C ASP A 103 -26.36 3.13 1.81
N THR A 104 -25.07 3.46 1.74
CA THR A 104 -24.15 3.46 2.90
C THR A 104 -23.60 4.84 3.25
N ILE A 105 -24.31 5.90 2.89
CA ILE A 105 -23.85 7.30 2.95
C ILE A 105 -23.63 7.83 4.40
N PHE A 106 -23.98 7.11 5.45
CA PHE A 106 -24.12 7.74 6.76
C PHE A 106 -22.88 7.78 7.65
N GLU A 107 -21.78 7.10 7.35
CA GLU A 107 -20.67 7.05 8.31
C GLU A 107 -19.22 7.15 7.77
N ARG A 108 -18.96 7.38 6.47
CA ARG A 108 -17.58 7.30 5.94
C ARG A 108 -17.06 8.51 5.18
N HIS A 109 -17.52 9.72 5.45
CA HIS A 109 -17.04 10.91 4.73
C HIS A 109 -15.59 11.33 5.05
N ASP A 110 -14.97 10.78 6.09
CA ASP A 110 -13.62 11.15 6.52
C ASP A 110 -12.57 10.03 6.38
N GLU A 111 -12.97 8.83 5.93
CA GLU A 111 -12.10 7.65 5.88
C GLU A 111 -11.73 7.28 4.43
N VAL A 112 -10.82 8.05 3.84
CA VAL A 112 -10.20 7.71 2.55
C VAL A 112 -8.86 7.05 2.84
N GLY A 113 -8.81 5.75 2.79
CA GLY A 113 -7.67 4.93 3.13
C GLY A 113 -8.12 3.51 3.40
N TYR A 114 -7.24 2.67 3.88
CA TYR A 114 -7.61 1.33 4.34
C TYR A 114 -7.29 1.15 5.82
N SER A 115 -8.12 0.35 6.51
CA SER A 115 -7.83 -0.06 7.88
C SER A 115 -6.78 -1.17 7.89
N SER A 116 -5.91 -1.15 8.88
CA SER A 116 -5.00 -2.24 9.21
C SER A 116 -5.31 -2.72 10.62
N ASP A 117 -5.82 -3.94 10.75
CA ASP A 117 -6.14 -4.59 12.02
C ASP A 117 -5.16 -5.74 12.34
N SER A 118 -4.31 -6.09 11.37
CA SER A 118 -3.24 -7.09 11.53
C SER A 118 -1.85 -6.47 11.68
N SER A 119 -1.77 -5.15 11.79
CA SER A 119 -0.51 -4.38 11.75
C SER A 119 0.26 -4.54 10.44
N LEU A 120 -0.43 -4.94 9.36
CA LEU A 120 0.13 -5.12 8.02
C LEU A 120 -0.61 -4.28 6.99
N GLY A 121 0.15 -3.86 5.99
CA GLY A 121 -0.37 -3.37 4.72
C GLY A 121 0.04 -4.29 3.58
N ALA A 122 -0.69 -4.22 2.47
CA ALA A 122 -0.35 -4.93 1.27
C ALA A 122 -0.74 -4.16 0.02
N PHE A 123 0.01 -4.41 -1.06
CA PHE A 123 -0.39 -4.07 -2.42
C PHE A 123 -0.66 -5.34 -3.21
N LEU A 124 -1.76 -5.36 -3.95
CA LEU A 124 -2.17 -6.45 -4.81
C LEU A 124 -3.07 -5.96 -5.95
N ASP A 125 -3.21 -6.77 -6.97
CA ASP A 125 -4.16 -6.53 -8.06
C ASP A 125 -5.58 -6.92 -7.64
N ALA A 126 -6.61 -6.26 -8.18
CA ALA A 126 -8.01 -6.56 -7.88
C ALA A 126 -8.40 -8.00 -8.20
N GLU A 127 -7.86 -8.59 -9.29
CA GLU A 127 -8.09 -10.00 -9.59
C GLU A 127 -7.35 -10.92 -8.60
N THR A 128 -6.18 -10.50 -8.10
CA THR A 128 -5.45 -11.21 -7.05
C THR A 128 -6.25 -11.21 -5.74
N ALA A 129 -6.85 -10.08 -5.37
CA ALA A 129 -7.73 -9.99 -4.19
C ALA A 129 -8.94 -10.93 -4.35
N SER A 130 -9.57 -10.95 -5.52
CA SER A 130 -10.69 -11.86 -5.82
C SER A 130 -10.28 -13.34 -5.74
N ASP A 131 -9.10 -13.70 -6.26
CA ASP A 131 -8.60 -15.07 -6.20
C ASP A 131 -8.32 -15.51 -4.74
N LEU A 132 -7.76 -14.62 -3.93
CA LEU A 132 -7.52 -14.87 -2.50
C LEU A 132 -8.84 -15.05 -1.74
N LEU A 133 -9.82 -14.19 -1.99
CA LEU A 133 -11.14 -14.26 -1.37
C LEU A 133 -11.88 -15.55 -1.76
N ASN A 134 -11.88 -15.90 -3.05
CA ASN A 134 -12.48 -17.12 -3.54
C ASN A 134 -11.80 -18.37 -2.93
N TYR A 135 -10.48 -18.37 -2.85
CA TYR A 135 -9.72 -19.45 -2.24
C TYR A 135 -10.07 -19.60 -0.77
N HIS A 136 -10.15 -18.49 -0.03
CA HIS A 136 -10.59 -18.50 1.36
C HIS A 136 -11.98 -19.12 1.51
N GLN A 137 -12.95 -18.67 0.75
CA GLN A 137 -14.34 -19.13 0.85
C GLN A 137 -14.54 -20.61 0.45
N MET A 138 -13.82 -21.08 -0.58
CA MET A 138 -14.03 -22.42 -1.13
C MET A 138 -13.15 -23.49 -0.50
N VAL A 139 -11.94 -23.16 -0.09
CA VAL A 139 -10.93 -24.14 0.33
C VAL A 139 -10.65 -24.07 1.82
N MET A 140 -10.83 -22.90 2.41
CA MET A 140 -10.57 -22.65 3.84
C MET A 140 -11.78 -21.99 4.51
N PRO A 141 -12.94 -22.65 4.55
CA PRO A 141 -14.18 -22.07 5.07
C PRO A 141 -14.19 -21.90 6.59
N GLU A 142 -13.28 -22.56 7.31
CA GLU A 142 -13.15 -22.39 8.75
C GLU A 142 -12.60 -21.00 9.08
N GLU A 143 -13.25 -20.31 9.97
CA GLU A 143 -12.81 -19.03 10.51
C GLU A 143 -11.37 -19.18 11.05
N ASN A 144 -10.42 -18.40 10.59
CA ASN A 144 -8.98 -18.42 10.89
C ASN A 144 -8.09 -19.39 10.09
N ASP A 145 -8.58 -20.23 9.20
CA ASP A 145 -7.69 -21.08 8.38
C ASP A 145 -6.96 -20.27 7.34
N TYR A 146 -7.63 -19.28 6.73
CA TYR A 146 -7.01 -18.33 5.80
C TYR A 146 -5.96 -17.49 6.52
N GLU A 147 -6.32 -16.89 7.65
CA GLU A 147 -5.39 -16.10 8.47
C GLU A 147 -4.15 -16.93 8.82
N ARG A 148 -4.33 -18.13 9.34
CA ARG A 148 -3.22 -19.03 9.69
C ARG A 148 -2.36 -19.40 8.48
N HIS A 149 -2.96 -19.61 7.31
CA HIS A 149 -2.26 -19.94 6.07
C HIS A 149 -1.38 -18.76 5.62
N ILE A 150 -1.96 -17.57 5.46
CA ILE A 150 -1.26 -16.34 5.04
C ILE A 150 -0.19 -15.96 6.06
N TRP A 151 -0.54 -15.89 7.36
CA TRP A 151 0.42 -15.62 8.44
C TRP A 151 1.58 -16.59 8.46
N GLY A 152 1.31 -17.87 8.25
CA GLY A 152 2.36 -18.89 8.21
C GLY A 152 3.36 -18.65 7.08
N ARG A 153 2.92 -18.12 5.94
CA ARG A 153 3.77 -17.75 4.80
C ARG A 153 4.54 -16.45 5.06
N ILE A 154 3.85 -15.41 5.51
CA ILE A 154 4.46 -14.13 5.88
C ILE A 154 5.55 -14.37 6.93
N LYS A 155 5.26 -15.06 8.02
CA LYS A 155 6.23 -15.36 9.10
C LYS A 155 7.45 -16.13 8.60
N ARG A 156 7.30 -17.03 7.64
CA ARG A 156 8.44 -17.77 7.06
C ARG A 156 9.39 -16.87 6.26
N GLN A 157 8.85 -15.95 5.48
CA GLN A 157 9.67 -14.99 4.74
C GLN A 157 10.28 -13.93 5.67
N ARG A 158 9.51 -13.44 6.64
CA ARG A 158 10.00 -12.46 7.64
C ARG A 158 11.10 -13.01 8.55
N ARG A 159 11.16 -14.32 8.82
CA ARG A 159 12.28 -14.94 9.58
C ARG A 159 13.65 -14.72 8.94
N LYS A 160 13.73 -14.25 7.71
CA LYS A 160 14.96 -13.85 7.03
C LYS A 160 15.36 -12.39 7.29
N GLY A 161 14.78 -11.74 8.29
CA GLY A 161 15.18 -10.42 8.77
C GLY A 161 14.44 -9.24 8.16
N ALA A 162 13.26 -9.48 7.56
CA ALA A 162 12.53 -8.44 6.87
C ALA A 162 11.15 -8.17 7.51
N GLY A 163 10.74 -6.90 7.58
CA GLY A 163 9.38 -6.47 7.91
C GLY A 163 8.42 -6.52 6.71
N TRP A 164 8.72 -7.35 5.68
CA TRP A 164 7.91 -7.50 4.47
C TRP A 164 8.04 -8.90 3.88
N ALA A 165 7.12 -9.24 2.98
CA ALA A 165 7.13 -10.46 2.19
C ALA A 165 6.54 -10.20 0.80
N THR A 166 7.16 -10.76 -0.24
CA THR A 166 6.57 -10.84 -1.58
C THR A 166 6.16 -12.29 -1.82
N LEU A 167 4.87 -12.54 -1.94
CA LEU A 167 4.29 -13.87 -2.02
C LEU A 167 3.63 -14.06 -3.39
N GLY A 168 4.18 -14.95 -4.21
CA GLY A 168 3.52 -15.41 -5.43
C GLY A 168 2.34 -16.33 -5.08
N LEU A 169 1.17 -16.12 -5.70
CA LEU A 169 -0.01 -16.93 -5.42
C LEU A 169 0.24 -18.41 -5.68
N ARG A 170 0.77 -18.76 -6.85
CA ARG A 170 1.07 -20.16 -7.21
C ARG A 170 2.24 -20.72 -6.42
N LYS A 171 3.33 -19.97 -6.35
CA LYS A 171 4.59 -20.43 -5.79
C LYS A 171 4.58 -20.52 -4.27
N ASP A 172 4.10 -19.48 -3.61
CA ASP A 172 4.22 -19.34 -2.16
C ASP A 172 2.93 -19.70 -1.44
N LEU A 173 1.77 -19.36 -2.00
CA LEU A 173 0.46 -19.61 -1.41
C LEU A 173 -0.21 -20.88 -1.95
N GLN A 174 0.31 -21.46 -3.03
CA GLN A 174 -0.24 -22.66 -3.68
C GLN A 174 -1.68 -22.46 -4.21
N ILE A 175 -2.01 -21.23 -4.56
CA ILE A 175 -3.30 -20.87 -5.14
C ILE A 175 -3.18 -20.90 -6.65
N PRO A 176 -3.96 -21.72 -7.36
CA PRO A 176 -3.92 -21.79 -8.82
C PRO A 176 -4.39 -20.48 -9.44
N THR A 177 -3.56 -19.88 -10.29
CA THR A 177 -3.88 -18.69 -11.08
C THR A 177 -3.39 -18.87 -12.53
N PRO A 178 -3.99 -18.17 -13.50
CA PRO A 178 -3.56 -18.30 -14.91
C PRO A 178 -2.17 -17.71 -15.17
N ASP A 179 -1.73 -16.78 -14.36
CA ASP A 179 -0.50 -16.01 -14.50
C ASP A 179 0.31 -15.94 -13.20
N GLU A 180 1.45 -15.24 -13.24
CA GLU A 180 2.35 -15.06 -12.09
C GLU A 180 1.91 -13.86 -11.23
N ARG A 181 0.79 -13.99 -10.53
CA ARG A 181 0.27 -12.98 -9.58
C ARG A 181 0.99 -13.05 -8.25
N ASN A 182 1.07 -11.89 -7.61
CA ASN A 182 1.67 -11.80 -6.29
C ASN A 182 0.94 -10.79 -5.39
N ILE A 183 1.24 -10.87 -4.11
CA ILE A 183 0.91 -9.89 -3.10
C ILE A 183 2.22 -9.42 -2.44
N ILE A 184 2.37 -8.13 -2.24
CA ILE A 184 3.49 -7.54 -1.52
C ILE A 184 2.97 -7.05 -0.18
N VAL A 185 3.45 -7.67 0.90
CA VAL A 185 3.02 -7.42 2.28
C VAL A 185 4.14 -6.73 3.04
N PHE A 186 3.82 -5.76 3.87
CA PHE A 186 4.77 -4.98 4.69
C PHE A 186 4.16 -4.56 6.02
N ASP A 187 5.01 -4.19 6.98
CA ASP A 187 4.56 -3.66 8.26
C ASP A 187 3.89 -2.29 8.07
N ALA A 188 2.78 -2.07 8.75
CA ALA A 188 2.04 -0.81 8.73
C ALA A 188 2.52 0.09 9.87
N GLY A 189 3.51 0.93 9.65
CA GLY A 189 3.96 1.96 10.57
C GLY A 189 4.04 1.54 12.05
N TYR A 190 3.17 2.10 12.89
CA TYR A 190 3.03 1.70 14.30
C TYR A 190 2.04 0.55 14.52
N GLY A 191 1.47 -0.01 13.47
CA GLY A 191 0.59 -1.18 13.55
C GLY A 191 -0.84 -0.89 13.13
N ASP A 192 -1.80 -1.20 13.98
CA ASP A 192 -3.21 -1.03 13.66
C ASP A 192 -3.55 0.45 13.51
N GLY A 193 -4.32 0.77 12.47
CA GLY A 193 -4.64 2.15 12.14
C GLY A 193 -5.34 2.30 10.80
N TYR A 194 -5.58 3.56 10.44
CA TYR A 194 -6.15 3.97 9.16
C TYR A 194 -5.07 4.72 8.37
N TYR A 195 -4.80 4.30 7.14
CA TYR A 195 -3.68 4.82 6.35
C TYR A 195 -4.12 5.33 5.00
N ASP A 196 -3.72 6.56 4.72
CA ASP A 196 -4.01 7.21 3.44
C ASP A 196 -3.04 6.75 2.35
N THR A 197 -3.58 6.64 1.14
CA THR A 197 -2.78 6.43 -0.08
C THR A 197 -2.88 7.66 -0.98
N TYR A 198 -1.77 8.05 -1.57
CA TYR A 198 -1.64 9.22 -2.43
C TYR A 198 -1.16 8.84 -3.83
N ILE A 199 -1.63 9.58 -4.83
CA ILE A 199 -1.27 9.45 -6.24
C ILE A 199 -0.40 10.63 -6.61
N GLY A 200 0.84 10.35 -7.04
CA GLY A 200 1.76 11.34 -7.60
C GLY A 200 1.55 11.47 -9.11
N GLN A 201 1.44 12.70 -9.59
CA GLN A 201 1.29 13.01 -11.01
C GLN A 201 2.38 13.96 -11.47
N ASP A 202 2.88 13.75 -12.70
CA ASP A 202 3.82 14.66 -13.34
C ASP A 202 3.13 15.93 -13.88
N GLN A 203 3.89 16.77 -14.60
CA GLN A 203 3.39 18.03 -15.17
C GLN A 203 2.32 17.80 -16.25
N ASP A 204 2.35 16.64 -16.90
CA ASP A 204 1.39 16.25 -17.93
C ASP A 204 0.15 15.55 -17.35
N GLY A 205 0.09 15.38 -16.03
CA GLY A 205 -0.99 14.69 -15.32
C GLY A 205 -0.93 13.16 -15.37
N LYS A 206 0.20 12.59 -15.83
CA LYS A 206 0.40 11.14 -15.80
C LYS A 206 0.75 10.68 -14.41
N ILE A 207 0.20 9.54 -14.01
CA ILE A 207 0.48 8.94 -12.71
C ILE A 207 1.90 8.38 -12.71
N THR A 208 2.73 8.85 -11.78
CA THR A 208 4.15 8.49 -11.69
C THR A 208 4.45 7.56 -10.53
N SER A 209 3.67 7.67 -9.44
CA SER A 209 3.82 6.83 -8.26
C SER A 209 2.54 6.79 -7.42
N ILE A 210 2.43 5.74 -6.62
CA ILE A 210 1.38 5.60 -5.62
C ILE A 210 2.06 5.34 -4.28
N VAL A 211 1.65 6.05 -3.23
CA VAL A 211 2.31 6.02 -1.92
C VAL A 211 1.28 5.87 -0.82
N THR A 212 1.43 4.84 0.01
CA THR A 212 0.73 4.76 1.29
C THR A 212 1.60 5.39 2.36
N ASP A 213 1.04 6.34 3.12
CA ASP A 213 1.68 7.04 4.23
C ASP A 213 1.25 6.40 5.56
N PHE A 214 2.23 5.92 6.34
CA PHE A 214 2.02 5.34 7.66
C PHE A 214 2.14 6.35 8.80
N GLU A 215 2.14 7.64 8.50
CA GLU A 215 2.14 8.76 9.45
C GLU A 215 3.32 8.78 10.44
N ILE A 216 4.42 8.10 10.09
CA ILE A 216 5.60 8.00 10.97
C ILE A 216 6.36 9.33 11.05
N LEU A 217 6.39 10.10 9.96
CA LEU A 217 7.25 11.28 9.87
C LEU A 217 6.53 12.60 10.19
N GLU A 218 5.22 12.59 10.41
CA GLU A 218 4.39 13.80 10.60
C GLU A 218 4.71 14.92 9.60
N LEU A 219 5.14 14.55 8.40
CA LEU A 219 5.35 15.49 7.32
C LEU A 219 3.98 15.98 6.89
N ARG A 220 3.48 17.04 7.52
CA ARG A 220 2.19 17.63 7.18
C ARG A 220 2.22 18.07 5.74
N PHE A 221 1.41 17.39 4.93
CA PHE A 221 1.04 17.93 3.62
C PHE A 221 0.38 19.29 3.83
N PRO A 222 0.60 20.25 2.94
CA PRO A 222 -0.27 21.40 2.92
C PRO A 222 -1.68 20.86 2.76
N SER A 223 -2.56 21.26 3.67
CA SER A 223 -3.97 20.93 3.60
C SER A 223 -4.46 21.16 2.17
N PHE A 224 -4.80 20.07 1.48
CA PHE A 224 -5.43 20.16 0.17
C PHE A 224 -6.73 20.93 0.39
N PRO A 225 -7.02 21.95 -0.43
CA PRO A 225 -8.31 22.61 -0.34
C PRO A 225 -9.37 21.52 -0.57
N LEU A 226 -10.19 21.30 0.45
CA LEU A 226 -11.40 20.50 0.31
C LEU A 226 -12.11 21.03 -0.93
N ARG A 227 -12.37 20.17 -1.92
CA ARG A 227 -13.20 20.55 -3.07
C ARG A 227 -14.51 21.07 -2.49
N SER A 228 -14.74 22.38 -2.57
CA SER A 228 -16.05 22.94 -2.31
C SER A 228 -16.99 22.31 -3.32
N HIS A 229 -17.85 21.40 -2.87
CA HIS A 229 -18.97 20.94 -3.67
C HIS A 229 -19.80 22.20 -3.97
N GLY A 230 -19.73 22.64 -5.24
CA GLY A 230 -20.57 23.70 -5.76
C GLY A 230 -22.03 23.31 -5.57
N SER A 231 -22.74 24.17 -4.91
CA SER A 231 -24.19 24.18 -4.75
C SER A 231 -24.94 24.24 -6.10
#